data_d49ed5d8d91b4a48ee9b85cf672cb738
#
_entry.id   d49ed5d8d91b4a48ee9b85cf672cb738
#
_cell.length_a   1.000
_cell.length_b   1.000
_cell.length_c   1.000
_cell.angle_alpha   90.00
_cell.angle_beta   90.00
_cell.angle_gamma   90.00
#
_symmetry.space_group_name_H-M   'P 1'
#
loop_
_entity.id
_entity.type
_entity.pdbx_description
1 polymer ?
#
loop_
_entity_poly.entity_id
_entity_poly.type
_entity_poly.pdbx_seq_one_letter_code
_entity_poly.pdbx_strand_id
1 'polypeptide(L)'
;SSTRSIRLVNPSSYDINLSRISLGRGSESPFRFNANGQPGPELENVVVAAGDSIWIFVETTAPRGDGEMLWEDSLRIEQGSFSQNVYLVALAWDAHFHYPNRVLTIRQEPPFADLLIPYVVLGPNEVWGPDKPHVVYGYAVVDSAATLDISAGARIHFHSGSGLWI
;
A
#
# COMPACT_ATOMS: atom_id res chain seq x y z
N SER A 1 -2.38 -1.36 -6.83
CA SER A 1 -2.24 0.08 -6.51
C SER A 1 -2.45 0.32 -5.03
N SER A 2 -1.79 1.32 -4.48
CA SER A 2 -1.97 1.78 -3.10
C SER A 2 -2.27 3.28 -3.12
N THR A 3 -3.30 3.69 -2.39
CA THR A 3 -3.70 5.09 -2.27
C THR A 3 -3.52 5.57 -0.84
N ARG A 4 -2.96 6.75 -0.66
CA ARG A 4 -2.84 7.46 0.61
C ARG A 4 -3.41 8.86 0.48
N SER A 5 -3.88 9.42 1.59
CA SER A 5 -4.43 10.78 1.62
C SER A 5 -3.60 11.69 2.51
N ILE A 6 -3.45 12.93 2.06
CA ILE A 6 -2.82 14.03 2.79
C ILE A 6 -3.89 15.10 2.95
N ARG A 7 -4.07 15.60 4.15
CA ARG A 7 -4.96 16.73 4.42
C ARG A 7 -4.14 18.00 4.54
N LEU A 8 -4.39 18.96 3.67
CA LEU A 8 -3.80 20.28 3.74
C LEU A 8 -4.82 21.23 4.37
N VAL A 9 -4.44 21.88 5.47
CA VAL A 9 -5.33 22.72 6.28
C VAL A 9 -4.87 24.17 6.18
N ASN A 10 -5.81 25.08 5.93
CA ASN A 10 -5.61 26.51 6.06
C ASN A 10 -6.21 27.01 7.39
N PRO A 11 -5.43 27.19 8.46
CA PRO A 11 -5.93 27.64 9.75
C PRO A 11 -6.14 29.18 9.81
N SER A 12 -5.81 29.90 8.74
CA SER A 12 -5.92 31.37 8.71
C SER A 12 -7.35 31.84 8.50
N SER A 13 -7.60 33.11 8.77
CA SER A 13 -8.90 33.78 8.53
C SER A 13 -9.07 34.30 7.12
N TYR A 14 -8.16 33.98 6.20
CA TYR A 14 -8.21 34.39 4.79
C TYR A 14 -7.88 33.21 3.88
N ASP A 15 -8.32 33.28 2.64
CA ASP A 15 -8.05 32.25 1.63
C ASP A 15 -6.56 32.23 1.30
N ILE A 16 -6.02 31.03 1.13
CA ILE A 16 -4.66 30.80 0.69
C ILE A 16 -4.69 30.32 -0.76
N ASN A 17 -3.94 30.99 -1.61
CA ASN A 17 -3.69 30.52 -2.97
C ASN A 17 -2.35 29.79 -3.01
N LEU A 18 -2.39 28.49 -3.24
CA LEU A 18 -1.21 27.69 -3.55
C LEU A 18 -0.83 27.95 -5.00
N SER A 19 0.33 28.56 -5.21
CA SER A 19 0.80 28.88 -6.56
C SER A 19 1.01 27.61 -7.39
N ARG A 20 1.41 26.50 -6.71
CA ARG A 20 1.70 25.22 -7.38
C ARG A 20 1.62 24.04 -6.42
N ILE A 21 1.09 22.92 -6.92
CA ILE A 21 1.24 21.58 -6.33
C ILE A 21 1.81 20.69 -7.43
N SER A 22 2.95 20.06 -7.22
CA SER A 22 3.61 19.25 -8.26
C SER A 22 4.35 18.05 -7.71
N LEU A 23 4.48 17.00 -8.54
CA LEU A 23 5.40 15.90 -8.27
C LEU A 23 6.82 16.31 -8.62
N GLY A 24 7.81 15.91 -7.82
CA GLY A 24 9.21 16.28 -8.02
C GLY A 24 9.77 15.81 -9.37
N ARG A 25 9.33 14.64 -9.84
CA ARG A 25 9.69 14.06 -11.14
C ARG A 25 8.66 14.35 -12.23
N GLY A 26 7.66 15.18 -11.96
CA GLY A 26 6.60 15.54 -12.91
C GLY A 26 5.90 14.32 -13.51
N SER A 27 5.79 14.25 -14.84
CA SER A 27 5.16 13.14 -15.57
C SER A 27 5.91 11.81 -15.47
N GLU A 28 7.19 11.83 -15.13
CA GLU A 28 8.02 10.63 -14.94
C GLU A 28 7.90 10.03 -13.52
N SER A 29 7.04 10.61 -12.69
CA SER A 29 6.81 10.11 -11.34
C SER A 29 6.12 8.75 -11.35
N PRO A 30 6.54 7.80 -10.49
CA PRO A 30 5.81 6.56 -10.25
C PRO A 30 4.52 6.80 -9.45
N PHE A 31 4.30 8.02 -8.98
CA PHE A 31 3.12 8.45 -8.26
C PHE A 31 2.21 9.30 -9.16
N ARG A 32 0.94 9.31 -8.80
CA ARG A 32 -0.07 10.23 -9.31
C ARG A 32 -0.79 10.85 -8.13
N PHE A 33 -1.25 12.08 -8.28
CA PHE A 33 -2.07 12.67 -7.24
C PHE A 33 -3.35 13.29 -7.80
N ASN A 34 -4.31 13.50 -6.91
CA ASN A 34 -5.52 14.27 -7.15
C ASN A 34 -5.71 15.20 -5.96
N ALA A 35 -5.78 16.50 -6.20
CA ALA A 35 -6.04 17.49 -5.17
C ALA A 35 -7.40 18.15 -5.44
N ASN A 36 -8.31 18.03 -4.49
CA ASN A 36 -9.65 18.62 -4.56
C ASN A 36 -10.41 18.26 -5.86
N GLY A 37 -10.30 17.01 -6.33
CA GLY A 37 -10.94 16.53 -7.55
C GLY A 37 -10.15 16.77 -8.84
N GLN A 38 -9.02 17.49 -8.79
CA GLN A 38 -8.19 17.78 -9.96
C GLN A 38 -6.96 16.86 -9.99
N PRO A 39 -6.73 16.11 -11.08
CA PRO A 39 -5.58 15.22 -11.19
C PRO A 39 -4.30 16.01 -11.54
N GLY A 40 -3.16 15.61 -10.89
CA GLY A 40 -1.81 16.05 -11.23
C GLY A 40 -1.22 15.31 -12.44
N PRO A 41 0.02 15.59 -12.86
CA PRO A 41 1.22 15.73 -12.02
C PRO A 41 1.53 17.15 -11.53
N GLU A 42 0.86 18.14 -12.02
CA GLU A 42 1.03 19.54 -11.63
C GLU A 42 -0.32 20.26 -11.65
N LEU A 43 -0.57 21.09 -10.63
CA LEU A 43 -1.71 21.98 -10.53
C LEU A 43 -1.24 23.36 -10.12
N GLU A 44 -1.85 24.39 -10.67
CA GLU A 44 -1.57 25.78 -10.37
C GLU A 44 -2.80 26.48 -9.77
N ASN A 45 -2.56 27.49 -8.95
CA ASN A 45 -3.59 28.36 -8.40
C ASN A 45 -4.70 27.62 -7.63
N VAL A 46 -4.30 26.65 -6.78
CA VAL A 46 -5.23 25.89 -5.96
C VAL A 46 -5.59 26.71 -4.70
N VAL A 47 -6.84 27.10 -4.59
CA VAL A 47 -7.32 27.89 -3.45
C VAL A 47 -7.76 26.98 -2.32
N VAL A 48 -7.30 27.29 -1.09
CA VAL A 48 -7.79 26.69 0.15
C VAL A 48 -8.48 27.79 0.96
N ALA A 49 -9.79 27.68 1.12
CA ALA A 49 -10.58 28.70 1.79
C ALA A 49 -10.17 28.91 3.26
N ALA A 50 -10.49 30.07 3.80
CA ALA A 50 -10.22 30.43 5.20
C ALA A 50 -10.83 29.40 6.16
N GLY A 51 -10.02 28.86 7.08
CA GLY A 51 -10.43 27.86 8.07
C GLY A 51 -10.79 26.49 7.50
N ASP A 52 -10.58 26.24 6.21
CA ASP A 52 -10.94 25.01 5.51
C ASP A 52 -9.72 24.14 5.20
N SER A 53 -9.95 23.01 4.54
CA SER A 53 -8.92 22.06 4.15
C SER A 53 -9.25 21.39 2.82
N ILE A 54 -8.22 20.99 2.08
CA ILE A 54 -8.35 20.15 0.90
C ILE A 54 -7.70 18.80 1.13
N TRP A 55 -8.22 17.78 0.46
CA TRP A 55 -7.63 16.45 0.44
C TRP A 55 -6.81 16.27 -0.83
N ILE A 56 -5.61 15.75 -0.64
CA ILE A 56 -4.72 15.31 -1.71
C ILE A 56 -4.60 13.80 -1.61
N PHE A 57 -5.09 13.10 -2.60
CA PHE A 57 -4.96 11.65 -2.72
C PHE A 57 -3.74 11.35 -3.58
N VAL A 58 -2.84 10.55 -3.06
CA VAL A 58 -1.64 10.09 -3.78
C VAL A 58 -1.77 8.61 -4.03
N GLU A 59 -1.61 8.21 -5.28
CA GLU A 59 -1.68 6.83 -5.73
C GLU A 59 -0.37 6.43 -6.39
N THR A 60 0.07 5.20 -6.16
CA THR A 60 1.12 4.57 -6.95
C THR A 60 0.61 3.27 -7.54
N THR A 61 0.97 3.04 -8.80
CA THR A 61 0.77 1.77 -9.49
C THR A 61 2.14 1.28 -9.88
N ALA A 62 2.66 0.33 -9.13
CA ALA A 62 3.95 -0.28 -9.46
C ALA A 62 3.86 -0.94 -10.85
N PRO A 63 4.74 -0.63 -11.79
CA PRO A 63 4.88 -1.44 -12.99
C PRO A 63 5.30 -2.85 -12.60
N ARG A 64 4.96 -3.82 -13.44
CA ARG A 64 5.44 -5.19 -13.26
C ARG A 64 6.94 -5.20 -13.50
N GLY A 65 7.69 -5.70 -12.52
CA GLY A 65 9.14 -5.83 -12.57
C GLY A 65 9.60 -6.96 -11.66
N ASP A 66 10.79 -7.47 -11.91
CA ASP A 66 11.35 -8.59 -11.16
C ASP A 66 11.99 -8.10 -9.86
N GLY A 67 11.40 -8.48 -8.73
CA GLY A 67 11.96 -8.25 -7.40
C GLY A 67 11.35 -7.11 -6.60
N GLU A 68 12.07 -6.70 -5.57
CA GLU A 68 11.72 -5.59 -4.68
C GLU A 68 12.10 -4.27 -5.33
N MET A 69 11.15 -3.36 -5.46
CA MET A 69 11.38 -2.04 -6.04
C MET A 69 10.96 -0.96 -5.03
N LEU A 70 11.92 -0.11 -4.69
CA LEU A 70 11.67 1.09 -3.90
C LEU A 70 11.40 2.27 -4.85
N TRP A 71 10.23 2.87 -4.70
CA TRP A 71 9.83 4.04 -5.47
C TRP A 71 9.84 5.26 -4.57
N GLU A 72 10.55 6.29 -5.00
CA GLU A 72 10.69 7.54 -4.27
C GLU A 72 10.41 8.74 -5.15
N ASP A 73 9.72 9.73 -4.59
CA ASP A 73 9.49 11.05 -5.17
C ASP A 73 9.10 12.04 -4.06
N SER A 74 8.73 13.24 -4.44
CA SER A 74 8.18 14.25 -3.53
C SER A 74 6.94 14.90 -4.12
N LEU A 75 5.98 15.24 -3.26
CA LEU A 75 4.92 16.18 -3.57
C LEU A 75 5.34 17.54 -3.03
N ARG A 76 5.55 18.49 -3.93
CA ARG A 76 5.90 19.89 -3.62
C ARG A 76 4.66 20.75 -3.59
N ILE A 77 4.49 21.53 -2.53
CA ILE A 77 3.40 22.48 -2.33
C ILE A 77 4.01 23.86 -2.18
N GLU A 78 3.65 24.79 -3.05
CA GLU A 78 4.27 26.11 -3.11
C GLU A 78 3.21 27.23 -2.91
N GLN A 79 3.59 28.24 -2.12
CA GLN A 79 2.83 29.46 -1.92
C GLN A 79 3.77 30.66 -2.03
N GLY A 80 3.77 31.33 -3.17
CA GLY A 80 4.73 32.40 -3.44
C GLY A 80 6.17 31.91 -3.33
N SER A 81 6.94 32.47 -2.40
CA SER A 81 8.32 32.07 -2.12
C SER A 81 8.45 30.91 -1.09
N PHE A 82 7.33 30.47 -0.54
CA PHE A 82 7.31 29.40 0.45
C PHE A 82 7.06 28.06 -0.21
N SER A 83 7.82 27.03 0.15
CA SER A 83 7.60 25.69 -0.36
C SER A 83 7.72 24.64 0.75
N GLN A 84 6.88 23.62 0.67
CA GLN A 84 6.90 22.45 1.53
C GLN A 84 6.94 21.19 0.66
N ASN A 85 7.77 20.21 1.06
CA ASN A 85 7.86 18.93 0.40
C ASN A 85 7.30 17.83 1.30
N VAL A 86 6.49 16.95 0.72
CA VAL A 86 6.07 15.68 1.32
C VAL A 86 6.79 14.57 0.56
N TYR A 87 7.63 13.82 1.25
CA TYR A 87 8.33 12.69 0.64
C TYR A 87 7.37 11.53 0.42
N LEU A 88 7.39 11.00 -0.78
CA LEU A 88 6.57 9.88 -1.22
C LEU A 88 7.48 8.66 -1.36
N VAL A 89 7.14 7.60 -0.62
CA VAL A 89 7.89 6.35 -0.67
C VAL A 89 6.89 5.21 -0.81
N ALA A 90 7.12 4.33 -1.77
CA ALA A 90 6.36 3.11 -1.95
C ALA A 90 7.29 1.94 -2.21
N LEU A 91 7.04 0.86 -1.51
CA LEU A 91 7.70 -0.42 -1.72
C LEU A 91 6.77 -1.31 -2.52
N ALA A 92 7.23 -1.78 -3.67
CA ALA A 92 6.53 -2.74 -4.50
C ALA A 92 7.31 -4.05 -4.55
N TRP A 93 6.61 -5.16 -4.31
CA TRP A 93 7.15 -6.50 -4.51
C TRP A 93 6.43 -7.17 -5.67
N ASP A 94 7.16 -7.69 -6.61
CA ASP A 94 6.65 -8.67 -7.56
C ASP A 94 6.75 -10.04 -6.90
N ALA A 95 5.67 -10.46 -6.23
CA ALA A 95 5.62 -11.63 -5.39
C ALA A 95 4.31 -12.41 -5.60
N HIS A 96 4.33 -13.68 -5.23
CA HIS A 96 3.13 -14.49 -5.09
C HIS A 96 2.51 -14.21 -3.72
N PHE A 97 1.35 -13.54 -3.71
CA PHE A 97 0.66 -13.18 -2.48
C PHE A 97 -0.40 -14.22 -2.12
N HIS A 98 -0.30 -14.75 -0.92
CA HIS A 98 -1.26 -15.68 -0.34
C HIS A 98 -2.10 -14.95 0.71
N TYR A 99 -3.28 -14.44 0.28
CA TYR A 99 -4.20 -13.74 1.17
C TYR A 99 -5.24 -14.68 1.75
N PRO A 100 -5.57 -14.56 3.05
CA PRO A 100 -6.63 -15.34 3.65
C PRO A 100 -7.99 -15.03 2.99
N ASN A 101 -8.74 -16.06 2.71
CA ASN A 101 -10.11 -15.97 2.18
C ASN A 101 -11.12 -16.70 3.06
N ARG A 102 -10.66 -17.25 4.19
CA ARG A 102 -11.44 -17.95 5.21
C ARG A 102 -11.01 -17.53 6.60
N VAL A 103 -11.89 -17.73 7.58
CA VAL A 103 -11.60 -17.50 8.99
C VAL A 103 -12.05 -18.72 9.78
N LEU A 104 -11.15 -19.30 10.55
CA LEU A 104 -11.47 -20.28 11.59
C LEU A 104 -11.78 -19.52 12.88
N THR A 105 -12.94 -19.76 13.46
CA THR A 105 -13.34 -19.20 14.75
C THR A 105 -13.23 -20.27 15.82
N ILE A 106 -12.33 -20.05 16.77
CA ILE A 106 -12.22 -20.89 17.98
C ILE A 106 -12.95 -20.15 19.10
N ARG A 107 -14.09 -20.70 19.52
CA ARG A 107 -14.86 -20.14 20.64
C ARG A 107 -14.10 -20.35 21.94
N GLN A 108 -14.04 -19.29 22.73
CA GLN A 108 -13.44 -19.31 24.06
C GLN A 108 -14.52 -19.04 25.11
N GLU A 109 -14.29 -19.54 26.32
CA GLU A 109 -15.20 -19.25 27.42
C GLU A 109 -14.96 -17.83 27.98
N PRO A 110 -16.00 -17.12 28.39
CA PRO A 110 -15.85 -15.81 29.04
C PRO A 110 -14.85 -15.86 30.20
N PRO A 111 -13.99 -14.83 30.40
CA PRO A 111 -14.05 -13.50 29.77
C PRO A 111 -13.27 -13.33 28.46
N PHE A 112 -12.80 -14.40 27.86
CA PHE A 112 -11.97 -14.35 26.66
C PHE A 112 -12.82 -14.15 25.40
N ALA A 113 -12.32 -13.33 24.48
CA ALA A 113 -12.92 -13.18 23.17
C ALA A 113 -12.60 -14.40 22.28
N ASP A 114 -13.48 -14.73 21.33
CA ASP A 114 -13.24 -15.76 20.34
C ASP A 114 -11.93 -15.47 19.57
N LEU A 115 -11.15 -16.51 19.32
CA LEU A 115 -9.93 -16.43 18.53
C LEU A 115 -10.29 -16.59 17.04
N LEU A 116 -9.98 -15.57 16.25
CA LEU A 116 -10.18 -15.55 14.81
C LEU A 116 -8.87 -15.81 14.09
N ILE A 117 -8.77 -16.92 13.34
CA ILE A 117 -7.59 -17.31 12.61
C ILE A 117 -7.87 -17.18 11.11
N PRO A 118 -7.36 -16.13 10.44
CA PRO A 118 -7.51 -15.97 9.00
C PRO A 118 -6.59 -16.95 8.25
N TYR A 119 -7.12 -17.65 7.25
CA TYR A 119 -6.36 -18.63 6.49
C TYR A 119 -6.81 -18.73 5.02
N VAL A 120 -5.91 -19.32 4.21
CA VAL A 120 -6.16 -19.76 2.82
C VAL A 120 -5.76 -21.22 2.69
N VAL A 121 -6.56 -22.03 2.02
CA VAL A 121 -6.19 -23.41 1.69
C VAL A 121 -5.45 -23.41 0.36
N LEU A 122 -4.25 -23.97 0.37
CA LEU A 122 -3.42 -24.11 -0.84
C LEU A 122 -3.99 -25.15 -1.80
N GLY A 123 -3.57 -25.08 -3.05
CA GLY A 123 -3.95 -26.07 -4.07
C GLY A 123 -3.46 -27.48 -3.74
N PRO A 124 -4.03 -28.52 -4.39
CA PRO A 124 -3.70 -29.92 -4.05
C PRO A 124 -2.25 -30.32 -4.38
N ASN A 125 -1.60 -29.62 -5.31
CA ASN A 125 -0.19 -29.83 -5.71
C ASN A 125 0.46 -28.47 -5.88
N GLU A 126 0.62 -27.73 -4.77
CA GLU A 126 1.21 -26.41 -4.77
C GLU A 126 2.74 -26.50 -4.85
N VAL A 127 3.36 -25.65 -5.67
CA VAL A 127 4.81 -25.58 -5.81
C VAL A 127 5.25 -24.14 -5.60
N TRP A 128 6.12 -23.92 -4.63
CA TRP A 128 6.73 -22.63 -4.37
C TRP A 128 8.17 -22.61 -4.89
N GLY A 129 8.36 -21.91 -5.99
CA GLY A 129 9.64 -21.82 -6.71
C GLY A 129 10.49 -20.61 -6.31
N PRO A 130 11.72 -20.53 -6.86
CA PRO A 130 12.64 -19.43 -6.59
C PRO A 130 12.40 -18.19 -7.48
N ASP A 131 11.49 -18.26 -8.45
CA ASP A 131 11.23 -17.22 -9.45
C ASP A 131 10.79 -15.90 -8.80
N LYS A 132 9.86 -15.98 -7.86
CA LYS A 132 9.37 -14.83 -7.09
C LYS A 132 9.24 -15.16 -5.61
N PRO A 133 9.36 -14.14 -4.73
CA PRO A 133 9.05 -14.36 -3.31
C PRO A 133 7.59 -14.76 -3.11
N HIS A 134 7.34 -15.62 -2.14
CA HIS A 134 6.01 -15.94 -1.63
C HIS A 134 5.76 -15.13 -0.35
N VAL A 135 4.66 -14.36 -0.33
CA VAL A 135 4.28 -13.53 0.83
C VAL A 135 2.97 -14.04 1.39
N VAL A 136 3.00 -14.50 2.63
CA VAL A 136 1.87 -15.15 3.30
C VAL A 136 1.25 -14.18 4.31
N TYR A 137 -0.05 -13.93 4.18
CA TYR A 137 -0.89 -13.22 5.15
C TYR A 137 -1.86 -14.21 5.79
N GLY A 138 -1.92 -14.23 7.13
CA GLY A 138 -2.66 -15.27 7.85
C GLY A 138 -1.97 -16.64 7.71
N TYR A 139 -2.73 -17.72 7.72
CA TYR A 139 -2.18 -19.06 7.59
C TYR A 139 -2.39 -19.64 6.19
N ALA A 140 -1.32 -20.11 5.56
CA ALA A 140 -1.40 -20.94 4.37
C ALA A 140 -1.51 -22.39 4.81
N VAL A 141 -2.65 -23.02 4.51
CA VAL A 141 -2.98 -24.37 4.99
C VAL A 141 -2.76 -25.37 3.87
N VAL A 142 -1.98 -26.40 4.14
CA VAL A 142 -1.85 -27.60 3.29
C VAL A 142 -2.86 -28.62 3.82
N ASP A 143 -3.90 -28.92 3.03
CA ASP A 143 -4.92 -29.90 3.42
C ASP A 143 -4.35 -31.33 3.42
N SER A 144 -4.97 -32.24 4.17
CA SER A 144 -4.52 -33.63 4.36
C SER A 144 -4.33 -34.44 3.07
N ALA A 145 -4.99 -34.06 1.99
CA ALA A 145 -4.85 -34.66 0.67
C ALA A 145 -3.98 -33.84 -0.30
N ALA A 146 -3.35 -32.76 0.20
CA ALA A 146 -2.56 -31.86 -0.60
C ALA A 146 -1.07 -31.99 -0.32
N THR A 147 -0.25 -31.51 -1.25
CA THR A 147 1.20 -31.40 -1.09
C THR A 147 1.66 -29.98 -1.38
N LEU A 148 2.63 -29.50 -0.62
CA LEU A 148 3.36 -28.27 -0.89
C LEU A 148 4.82 -28.64 -1.13
N ASP A 149 5.30 -28.44 -2.37
CA ASP A 149 6.71 -28.57 -2.71
C ASP A 149 7.37 -27.19 -2.64
N ILE A 150 8.36 -27.05 -1.78
CA ILE A 150 9.19 -25.86 -1.65
C ILE A 150 10.52 -26.11 -2.32
N SER A 151 10.70 -25.57 -3.50
CA SER A 151 11.90 -25.76 -4.29
C SER A 151 13.12 -25.05 -3.69
N ALA A 152 14.31 -25.57 -3.96
CA ALA A 152 15.56 -24.95 -3.51
C ALA A 152 15.67 -23.50 -4.00
N GLY A 153 15.98 -22.57 -3.11
CA GLY A 153 16.09 -21.15 -3.40
C GLY A 153 14.76 -20.37 -3.33
N ALA A 154 13.63 -21.00 -3.03
CA ALA A 154 12.38 -20.31 -2.76
C ALA A 154 12.53 -19.36 -1.57
N ARG A 155 11.98 -18.15 -1.71
CA ARG A 155 11.98 -17.11 -0.67
C ARG A 155 10.55 -16.95 -0.14
N ILE A 156 10.37 -17.17 1.17
CA ILE A 156 9.06 -17.12 1.81
C ILE A 156 9.08 -16.08 2.91
N HIS A 157 8.16 -15.13 2.84
CA HIS A 157 7.99 -14.06 3.80
C HIS A 157 6.63 -14.20 4.49
N PHE A 158 6.64 -14.24 5.81
CA PHE A 158 5.43 -14.26 6.61
C PHE A 158 5.15 -12.87 7.17
N HIS A 159 3.95 -12.36 6.93
CA HIS A 159 3.47 -11.19 7.65
C HIS A 159 3.37 -11.50 9.16
N SER A 160 3.37 -10.45 9.99
CA SER A 160 3.22 -10.63 11.45
C SER A 160 2.00 -11.48 11.78
N GLY A 161 2.18 -12.53 12.59
CA GLY A 161 1.12 -13.47 12.98
C GLY A 161 0.68 -14.45 11.89
N SER A 162 1.48 -14.60 10.83
CA SER A 162 1.22 -15.52 9.72
C SER A 162 2.11 -16.76 9.79
N GLY A 163 1.75 -17.83 9.07
CA GLY A 163 2.52 -19.07 9.05
C GLY A 163 2.02 -20.09 8.04
N LEU A 164 2.69 -21.24 8.02
CA LEU A 164 2.23 -22.47 7.38
C LEU A 164 1.52 -23.36 8.40
N TRP A 165 0.45 -24.01 7.97
CA TRP A 165 -0.27 -25.00 8.74
C TRP A 165 -0.38 -26.27 7.91
N ILE A 166 0.22 -27.35 8.38
CA ILE A 166 0.32 -28.65 7.73
C ILE A 166 -0.37 -29.70 8.59
#